data_2128104766b51d72b51bc01fb901d0e4
#
_entry.id   2128104766b51d72b51bc01fb901d0e4
#
_cell.length_a   1.000
_cell.length_b   1.000
_cell.length_c   1.000
_cell.angle_alpha   90.00
_cell.angle_beta   90.00
_cell.angle_gamma   90.00
#
_symmetry.space_group_name_H-M   'P 1'
#
loop_
_entity.id
_entity.type
_entity.pdbx_description
1 polymer ?
#
loop_
_entity_poly.entity_id
_entity_poly.type
_entity_poly.pdbx_seq_one_letter_code
_entity_poly.pdbx_strand_id
1 'polypeptide(L)'
;DNPALKAAQESGSPIIPVFILDEVINSFGSAPKWRLGKALECFIPTLEAIGSRLVIKKGNALEILLELIEETGAKSVYWSRAYDPIAISRDKIVKAGIKSINLEAKSFKGFLVFEPWLAKTKAGTFFKVYSPMWRSLQDITVDPEVKEVTSLNTPEEWPKSLNLVDLSLFKGMNRGAKIVERFTTIGEKKALA
;
A
#
# COMPACT_ATOMS: atom_id res chain seq x y z
N ASP A 1 9.66 -3.02 -6.23
CA ASP A 1 8.66 -3.14 -7.30
C ASP A 1 7.29 -2.60 -6.84
N ASN A 2 6.99 -1.31 -7.16
CA ASN A 2 5.73 -0.68 -6.76
C ASN A 2 5.22 0.22 -7.90
N PRO A 3 4.23 -0.24 -8.68
CA PRO A 3 3.70 0.53 -9.80
C PRO A 3 3.10 1.88 -9.42
N ALA A 4 2.51 2.02 -8.22
CA ALA A 4 1.98 3.31 -7.76
C ALA A 4 3.10 4.32 -7.50
N LEU A 5 4.18 3.88 -6.84
CA LEU A 5 5.34 4.72 -6.58
C LEU A 5 6.05 5.11 -7.90
N LYS A 6 6.17 4.16 -8.83
CA LYS A 6 6.76 4.42 -10.16
C LYS A 6 5.96 5.46 -10.94
N ALA A 7 4.64 5.34 -10.97
CA ALA A 7 3.78 6.32 -11.64
C ALA A 7 3.85 7.71 -10.96
N ALA A 8 3.96 7.76 -9.64
CA ALA A 8 4.19 9.00 -8.92
C ALA A 8 5.55 9.63 -9.29
N GLN A 9 6.63 8.84 -9.36
CA GLN A 9 7.95 9.31 -9.79
C GLN A 9 7.92 9.88 -11.21
N GLU A 10 7.24 9.19 -12.12
CA GLU A 10 7.12 9.61 -13.53
C GLU A 10 6.31 10.89 -13.72
N SER A 11 5.48 11.28 -12.75
CA SER A 11 4.79 12.57 -12.79
C SER A 11 5.73 13.78 -12.65
N GLY A 12 6.95 13.57 -12.15
CA GLY A 12 7.93 14.63 -11.88
C GLY A 12 7.60 15.53 -10.67
N SER A 13 6.44 15.33 -10.05
CA SER A 13 6.01 16.13 -8.90
C SER A 13 6.68 15.65 -7.60
N PRO A 14 6.76 16.49 -6.56
CA PRO A 14 7.17 16.08 -5.23
C PRO A 14 6.26 14.97 -4.69
N ILE A 15 6.85 13.95 -4.05
CA ILE A 15 6.16 12.76 -3.57
C ILE A 15 6.21 12.70 -2.06
N ILE A 16 5.06 12.48 -1.46
CA ILE A 16 4.90 12.26 -0.03
C ILE A 16 4.40 10.83 0.19
N PRO A 17 5.28 9.88 0.57
CA PRO A 17 4.85 8.56 1.00
C PRO A 17 4.03 8.65 2.29
N VAL A 18 2.81 8.10 2.27
CA VAL A 18 1.89 8.18 3.41
C VAL A 18 1.47 6.79 3.84
N PHE A 19 1.52 6.53 5.14
CA PHE A 19 0.88 5.38 5.77
C PHE A 19 -0.24 5.87 6.69
N ILE A 20 -1.45 5.36 6.48
CA ILE A 20 -2.63 5.69 7.29
C ILE A 20 -3.07 4.45 8.06
N LEU A 21 -3.02 4.51 9.40
CA LEU A 21 -3.66 3.52 10.25
C LEU A 21 -5.16 3.82 10.30
N ASP A 22 -5.89 3.26 9.35
CA ASP A 22 -7.34 3.41 9.24
C ASP A 22 -8.11 2.33 10.04
N GLU A 23 -9.42 2.37 9.97
CA GLU A 23 -10.30 1.42 10.65
C GLU A 23 -10.12 -0.02 10.16
N VAL A 24 -9.83 -0.21 8.85
CA VAL A 24 -9.63 -1.52 8.25
C VAL A 24 -8.40 -2.18 8.88
N ILE A 25 -7.28 -1.49 8.90
CA ILE A 25 -6.03 -1.99 9.50
C ILE A 25 -6.19 -2.10 11.01
N ASN A 26 -6.89 -1.16 11.64
CA ASN A 26 -7.09 -1.18 13.09
C ASN A 26 -7.96 -2.35 13.56
N SER A 27 -8.77 -2.94 12.69
CA SER A 27 -9.54 -4.16 12.97
C SER A 27 -8.72 -5.45 12.96
N PHE A 28 -7.48 -5.42 12.45
CA PHE A 28 -6.63 -6.61 12.39
C PHE A 28 -6.30 -7.15 13.79
N GLY A 29 -6.07 -8.46 13.85
CA GLY A 29 -5.56 -9.11 15.07
C GLY A 29 -4.14 -8.67 15.42
N SER A 30 -3.68 -9.08 16.61
CA SER A 30 -2.36 -8.67 17.14
C SER A 30 -1.18 -9.13 16.28
N ALA A 31 -1.24 -10.33 15.69
CA ALA A 31 -0.14 -10.85 14.88
C ALA A 31 0.04 -10.09 13.53
N PRO A 32 -1.00 -9.86 12.74
CA PRO A 32 -0.91 -8.98 11.56
C PRO A 32 -0.45 -7.56 11.88
N LYS A 33 -0.95 -6.95 12.97
CA LYS A 33 -0.51 -5.62 13.39
C LYS A 33 0.98 -5.60 13.76
N TRP A 34 1.43 -6.58 14.53
CA TRP A 34 2.84 -6.70 14.88
C TRP A 34 3.71 -6.87 13.63
N ARG A 35 3.31 -7.73 12.70
CA ARG A 35 4.01 -7.92 11.42
C ARG A 35 4.08 -6.63 10.62
N LEU A 36 2.99 -5.88 10.54
CA LEU A 36 2.91 -4.59 9.88
C LEU A 36 3.85 -3.56 10.53
N GLY A 37 3.84 -3.48 11.87
CA GLY A 37 4.76 -2.61 12.61
C GLY A 37 6.22 -2.91 12.28
N LYS A 38 6.62 -4.19 12.27
CA LYS A 38 7.97 -4.62 11.87
C LYS A 38 8.28 -4.30 10.42
N ALA A 39 7.31 -4.41 9.52
CA ALA A 39 7.50 -4.04 8.11
C ALA A 39 7.75 -2.53 7.97
N LEU A 40 7.01 -1.70 8.71
CA LEU A 40 7.22 -0.25 8.72
C LEU A 40 8.59 0.13 9.31
N GLU A 41 9.03 -0.54 10.41
CA GLU A 41 10.39 -0.36 10.95
C GLU A 41 11.49 -0.61 9.91
N CYS A 42 11.30 -1.59 9.03
CA CYS A 42 12.25 -1.86 7.94
C CYS A 42 12.09 -0.90 6.75
N PHE A 43 10.87 -0.44 6.48
CA PHE A 43 10.57 0.38 5.30
C PHE A 43 10.99 1.83 5.47
N ILE A 44 10.83 2.42 6.67
CA ILE A 44 11.20 3.80 6.97
C ILE A 44 12.66 4.10 6.58
N PRO A 45 13.67 3.35 7.05
CA PRO A 45 15.06 3.57 6.64
C PRO A 45 15.32 3.40 5.14
N THR A 46 14.53 2.57 4.47
CA THR A 46 14.64 2.39 3.00
C THR A 46 14.20 3.65 2.25
N LEU A 47 13.15 4.33 2.72
CA LEU A 47 12.72 5.61 2.16
C LEU A 47 13.74 6.72 2.48
N GLU A 48 14.29 6.74 3.68
CA GLU A 48 15.32 7.71 4.09
C GLU A 48 16.58 7.59 3.22
N ALA A 49 16.97 6.37 2.88
CA ALA A 49 18.15 6.10 2.04
C ALA A 49 18.02 6.66 0.60
N ILE A 50 16.80 6.88 0.11
CA ILE A 50 16.53 7.50 -1.20
C ILE A 50 16.13 8.98 -1.08
N GLY A 51 16.40 9.62 0.07
CA GLY A 51 16.15 11.03 0.32
C GLY A 51 14.71 11.39 0.66
N SER A 52 13.88 10.41 1.03
CA SER A 52 12.46 10.60 1.34
C SER A 52 12.15 10.20 2.79
N ARG A 53 10.90 10.32 3.21
CA ARG A 53 10.43 9.82 4.51
C ARG A 53 8.99 9.34 4.44
N LEU A 54 8.60 8.53 5.41
CA LEU A 54 7.21 8.08 5.56
C LEU A 54 6.44 9.04 6.46
N VAL A 55 5.37 9.60 5.95
CA VAL A 55 4.39 10.35 6.75
C VAL A 55 3.39 9.37 7.32
N ILE A 56 3.28 9.34 8.65
CA ILE A 56 2.40 8.42 9.38
C ILE A 56 1.19 9.20 9.90
N LYS A 57 0.01 8.74 9.57
CA LYS A 57 -1.26 9.30 10.03
C LYS A 57 -2.15 8.18 10.60
N LYS A 58 -3.20 8.60 11.34
CA LYS A 58 -4.18 7.69 11.92
C LYS A 58 -5.56 8.31 11.85
N GLY A 59 -6.54 7.60 11.33
CA GLY A 59 -7.93 8.07 11.23
C GLY A 59 -8.61 7.59 9.95
N ASN A 60 -9.72 8.22 9.60
CA ASN A 60 -10.43 7.93 8.36
C ASN A 60 -9.56 8.26 7.14
N ALA A 61 -9.42 7.31 6.22
CA ALA A 61 -8.50 7.44 5.11
C ALA A 61 -8.83 8.63 4.19
N LEU A 62 -10.12 8.89 3.90
CA LEU A 62 -10.51 10.01 3.07
C LEU A 62 -10.26 11.35 3.76
N GLU A 63 -10.67 11.49 5.01
CA GLU A 63 -10.49 12.72 5.79
C GLU A 63 -9.00 13.08 5.88
N ILE A 64 -8.16 12.14 6.26
CA ILE A 64 -6.69 12.33 6.34
C ILE A 64 -6.10 12.72 4.98
N LEU A 65 -6.55 12.12 3.88
CA LEU A 65 -6.05 12.50 2.56
C LEU A 65 -6.50 13.89 2.14
N LEU A 66 -7.72 14.31 2.47
CA LEU A 66 -8.20 15.67 2.21
C LEU A 66 -7.42 16.70 3.03
N GLU A 67 -7.17 16.45 4.31
CA GLU A 67 -6.31 17.29 5.15
C GLU A 67 -4.89 17.43 4.56
N LEU A 68 -4.28 16.31 4.13
CA LEU A 68 -2.96 16.33 3.51
C LEU A 68 -2.95 17.09 2.18
N ILE A 69 -3.99 16.96 1.37
CA ILE A 69 -4.12 17.72 0.12
C ILE A 69 -4.20 19.22 0.40
N GLU A 70 -4.98 19.63 1.41
CA GLU A 70 -5.09 21.03 1.82
C GLU A 70 -3.75 21.56 2.36
N GLU A 71 -3.07 20.78 3.21
CA GLU A 71 -1.78 21.15 3.83
C GLU A 71 -0.65 21.27 2.79
N THR A 72 -0.63 20.40 1.76
CA THR A 72 0.52 20.26 0.85
C THR A 72 0.26 20.74 -0.58
N GLY A 73 -0.98 21.02 -0.93
CA GLY A 73 -1.37 21.32 -2.30
C GLY A 73 -1.23 20.15 -3.29
N ALA A 74 -1.21 18.91 -2.81
CA ALA A 74 -1.07 17.73 -3.65
C ALA A 74 -2.17 17.67 -4.72
N LYS A 75 -1.82 17.25 -5.94
CA LYS A 75 -2.73 17.21 -7.11
C LYS A 75 -3.21 15.80 -7.45
N SER A 76 -2.58 14.79 -6.87
CA SER A 76 -2.87 13.39 -7.16
C SER A 76 -2.65 12.49 -5.95
N VAL A 77 -3.42 11.41 -5.87
CA VAL A 77 -3.26 10.36 -4.86
C VAL A 77 -3.17 9.01 -5.57
N TYR A 78 -2.09 8.29 -5.32
CA TYR A 78 -1.79 6.99 -5.92
C TYR A 78 -1.61 5.92 -4.85
N TRP A 79 -2.16 4.73 -5.09
CA TRP A 79 -2.00 3.59 -4.16
C TRP A 79 -2.05 2.25 -4.85
N SER A 80 -1.56 1.22 -4.19
CA SER A 80 -1.71 -0.17 -4.63
C SER A 80 -3.10 -0.69 -4.27
N ARG A 81 -3.78 -1.29 -5.25
CA ARG A 81 -5.16 -1.79 -5.11
C ARG A 81 -5.25 -2.91 -4.10
N ALA A 82 -6.18 -2.82 -3.17
CA ALA A 82 -6.55 -3.90 -2.27
C ALA A 82 -7.72 -4.72 -2.85
N TYR A 83 -7.81 -5.99 -2.45
CA TYR A 83 -8.77 -6.95 -3.03
C TYR A 83 -9.74 -7.54 -1.99
N ASP A 84 -9.57 -7.25 -0.72
CA ASP A 84 -10.57 -7.62 0.29
C ASP A 84 -11.79 -6.68 0.23
N PRO A 85 -13.01 -7.17 0.55
CA PRO A 85 -14.23 -6.40 0.37
C PRO A 85 -14.27 -5.08 1.15
N ILE A 86 -13.69 -5.04 2.35
CA ILE A 86 -13.72 -3.86 3.22
C ILE A 86 -12.80 -2.80 2.64
N ALA A 87 -11.57 -3.18 2.27
CA ALA A 87 -10.62 -2.26 1.66
C ALA A 87 -11.09 -1.78 0.26
N ILE A 88 -11.74 -2.63 -0.54
CA ILE A 88 -12.37 -2.22 -1.79
C ILE A 88 -13.43 -1.13 -1.55
N SER A 89 -14.25 -1.28 -0.51
CA SER A 89 -15.27 -0.29 -0.16
C SER A 89 -14.65 1.03 0.27
N ARG A 90 -13.63 1.00 1.13
CA ARG A 90 -12.83 2.17 1.50
C ARG A 90 -12.22 2.84 0.28
N ASP A 91 -11.54 2.10 -0.58
CA ASP A 91 -10.86 2.64 -1.75
C ASP A 91 -11.82 3.29 -2.75
N LYS A 92 -13.05 2.77 -2.87
CA LYS A 92 -14.11 3.40 -3.67
C LYS A 92 -14.51 4.77 -3.10
N ILE A 93 -14.68 4.87 -1.78
CA ILE A 93 -15.02 6.11 -1.08
C ILE A 93 -13.89 7.13 -1.26
N VAL A 94 -12.65 6.73 -1.00
CA VAL A 94 -11.46 7.57 -1.18
C VAL A 94 -11.39 8.08 -2.62
N LYS A 95 -11.52 7.19 -3.61
CA LYS A 95 -11.44 7.56 -5.03
C LYS A 95 -12.55 8.54 -5.44
N ALA A 96 -13.76 8.33 -4.96
CA ALA A 96 -14.88 9.23 -5.23
C ALA A 96 -14.68 10.61 -4.58
N GLY A 97 -14.27 10.64 -3.31
CA GLY A 97 -14.03 11.87 -2.57
C GLY A 97 -12.90 12.73 -3.17
N ILE A 98 -11.76 12.13 -3.54
CA ILE A 98 -10.68 12.86 -4.20
C ILE A 98 -11.11 13.40 -5.57
N LYS A 99 -11.84 12.60 -6.35
CA LYS A 99 -12.33 13.03 -7.67
C LYS A 99 -13.39 14.13 -7.58
N SER A 100 -14.20 14.19 -6.53
CA SER A 100 -15.21 15.22 -6.34
C SER A 100 -14.63 16.63 -6.18
N ILE A 101 -13.35 16.73 -5.79
CA ILE A 101 -12.59 18.00 -5.73
C ILE A 101 -11.68 18.19 -6.95
N ASN A 102 -11.97 17.49 -8.07
CA ASN A 102 -11.25 17.58 -9.33
C ASN A 102 -9.76 17.21 -9.27
N LEU A 103 -9.37 16.30 -8.37
CA LEU A 103 -8.00 15.79 -8.27
C LEU A 103 -7.91 14.36 -8.79
N GLU A 104 -6.70 13.98 -9.19
CA GLU A 104 -6.44 12.63 -9.69
C GLU A 104 -6.40 11.63 -8.54
N ALA A 105 -7.17 10.54 -8.66
CA ALA A 105 -7.14 9.40 -7.76
C ALA A 105 -7.01 8.10 -8.56
N LYS A 106 -5.87 7.41 -8.42
CA LYS A 106 -5.56 6.24 -9.23
C LYS A 106 -5.01 5.09 -8.39
N SER A 107 -5.62 3.92 -8.54
CA SER A 107 -5.13 2.68 -7.94
C SER A 107 -4.42 1.83 -8.98
N PHE A 108 -3.29 1.25 -8.59
CA PHE A 108 -2.45 0.41 -9.44
C PHE A 108 -2.51 -1.04 -8.98
N LYS A 109 -2.26 -1.98 -9.86
CA LYS A 109 -1.99 -3.37 -9.48
C LYS A 109 -0.66 -3.43 -8.71
N GLY A 110 -0.44 -4.45 -7.93
CA GLY A 110 0.81 -4.58 -7.18
C GLY A 110 0.84 -5.79 -6.23
N PHE A 111 -0.33 -6.37 -5.92
CA PHE A 111 -0.43 -7.54 -5.04
C PHE A 111 -0.70 -8.86 -5.77
N LEU A 112 -1.16 -8.80 -7.02
CA LEU A 112 -1.54 -9.98 -7.79
C LEU A 112 -0.86 -9.95 -9.15
N VAL A 113 -0.42 -11.12 -9.62
CA VAL A 113 0.12 -11.31 -10.96
C VAL A 113 -0.97 -11.07 -12.01
N PHE A 114 -2.17 -11.59 -11.74
CA PHE A 114 -3.34 -11.41 -12.59
C PHE A 114 -4.48 -10.76 -11.81
N GLU A 115 -5.14 -9.79 -12.41
CA GLU A 115 -6.31 -9.16 -11.84
C GLU A 115 -7.50 -10.17 -11.78
N PRO A 116 -8.29 -10.20 -10.69
CA PRO A 116 -9.33 -11.21 -10.51
C PRO A 116 -10.39 -11.26 -11.62
N TRP A 117 -10.64 -10.12 -12.27
CA TRP A 117 -11.59 -10.05 -13.39
C TRP A 117 -11.08 -10.66 -14.69
N LEU A 118 -9.79 -10.96 -14.81
CA LEU A 118 -9.22 -11.71 -15.94
C LEU A 118 -9.49 -13.21 -15.81
N ALA A 119 -9.61 -13.72 -14.59
CA ALA A 119 -9.86 -15.13 -14.29
C ALA A 119 -11.37 -15.44 -14.30
N LYS A 120 -12.03 -15.30 -15.46
CA LYS A 120 -13.47 -15.60 -15.61
C LYS A 120 -13.70 -16.68 -16.64
N THR A 121 -14.75 -17.49 -16.42
CA THR A 121 -15.25 -18.46 -17.38
C THR A 121 -15.83 -17.75 -18.61
N LYS A 122 -16.06 -18.48 -19.71
CA LYS A 122 -16.77 -17.94 -20.88
C LYS A 122 -18.17 -17.36 -20.57
N ALA A 123 -18.80 -17.84 -19.49
CA ALA A 123 -20.08 -17.32 -19.00
C ALA A 123 -19.93 -16.09 -18.06
N GLY A 124 -18.72 -15.56 -17.87
CA GLY A 124 -18.46 -14.40 -17.01
C GLY A 124 -18.45 -14.69 -15.51
N THR A 125 -18.55 -15.96 -15.10
CA THR A 125 -18.49 -16.39 -13.69
C THR A 125 -17.08 -16.74 -13.26
N PHE A 126 -16.82 -16.86 -11.96
CA PHE A 126 -15.52 -17.31 -11.45
C PHE A 126 -15.34 -18.82 -11.63
N PHE A 127 -14.09 -19.23 -11.84
CA PHE A 127 -13.73 -20.65 -11.86
C PHE A 127 -13.87 -21.25 -10.47
N LYS A 128 -14.47 -22.44 -10.38
CA LYS A 128 -14.57 -23.23 -9.15
C LYS A 128 -13.43 -24.24 -8.98
N VAL A 129 -12.64 -24.46 -10.03
CA VAL A 129 -11.55 -25.44 -10.09
C VAL A 129 -10.28 -24.76 -10.61
N TYR A 130 -9.15 -25.08 -9.99
CA TYR A 130 -7.86 -24.45 -10.29
C TYR A 130 -7.38 -24.68 -11.73
N SER A 131 -7.37 -25.93 -12.21
CA SER A 131 -6.75 -26.27 -13.50
C SER A 131 -7.37 -25.55 -14.71
N PRO A 132 -8.71 -25.43 -14.85
CA PRO A 132 -9.31 -24.63 -15.89
C PRO A 132 -9.00 -23.13 -15.75
N MET A 133 -8.97 -22.62 -14.53
CA MET A 133 -8.57 -21.22 -14.27
C MET A 133 -7.14 -20.98 -14.73
N TRP A 134 -6.21 -21.81 -14.30
CA TRP A 134 -4.80 -21.68 -14.66
C TRP A 134 -4.59 -21.72 -16.19
N ARG A 135 -5.21 -22.67 -16.88
CA ARG A 135 -5.14 -22.73 -18.35
C ARG A 135 -5.65 -21.44 -19.03
N SER A 136 -6.68 -20.80 -18.47
CA SER A 136 -7.21 -19.56 -19.05
C SER A 136 -6.29 -18.35 -18.82
N LEU A 137 -5.33 -18.45 -17.92
CA LEU A 137 -4.38 -17.38 -17.59
C LEU A 137 -3.01 -17.57 -18.27
N GLN A 138 -2.69 -18.78 -18.77
CA GLN A 138 -1.38 -19.08 -19.34
C GLN A 138 -1.02 -18.24 -20.56
N ASP A 139 -2.02 -17.85 -21.36
CA ASP A 139 -1.84 -17.05 -22.58
C ASP A 139 -1.83 -15.53 -22.28
N ILE A 140 -2.06 -15.13 -21.02
CA ILE A 140 -2.04 -13.72 -20.63
C ILE A 140 -0.60 -13.33 -20.32
N THR A 141 -0.12 -12.33 -21.04
CA THR A 141 1.21 -11.76 -20.79
C THR A 141 1.27 -11.15 -19.39
N VAL A 142 2.25 -11.58 -18.60
CA VAL A 142 2.57 -10.96 -17.30
C VAL A 142 3.33 -9.67 -17.59
N ASP A 143 2.95 -8.59 -16.89
CA ASP A 143 3.67 -7.35 -17.04
C ASP A 143 5.12 -7.50 -16.56
N PRO A 144 6.05 -6.78 -17.18
CA PRO A 144 7.43 -6.78 -16.76
C PRO A 144 7.58 -6.21 -15.34
N GLU A 145 8.64 -6.62 -14.68
CA GLU A 145 9.02 -6.08 -13.38
C GLU A 145 9.21 -4.55 -13.45
N VAL A 146 8.67 -3.86 -12.48
CA VAL A 146 8.85 -2.41 -12.35
C VAL A 146 10.25 -2.13 -11.80
N LYS A 147 11.00 -1.30 -12.50
CA LYS A 147 12.36 -0.91 -12.07
C LYS A 147 12.34 -0.27 -10.69
N GLU A 148 13.35 -0.57 -9.90
CA GLU A 148 13.56 0.01 -8.57
C GLU A 148 13.61 1.55 -8.65
N VAL A 149 12.92 2.19 -7.72
CA VAL A 149 12.98 3.65 -7.55
C VAL A 149 14.15 3.98 -6.62
N THR A 150 15.18 4.58 -7.17
CA THR A 150 16.42 4.90 -6.46
C THR A 150 16.48 6.33 -5.90
N SER A 151 15.58 7.20 -6.33
CA SER A 151 15.45 8.56 -5.83
C SER A 151 14.01 9.07 -5.99
N LEU A 152 13.60 9.94 -5.09
CA LEU A 152 12.30 10.61 -5.15
C LEU A 152 12.50 12.12 -5.14
N ASN A 153 11.70 12.82 -5.94
CA ASN A 153 11.52 14.25 -5.75
C ASN A 153 10.69 14.46 -4.48
N THR A 154 11.18 15.26 -3.54
CA THR A 154 10.54 15.44 -2.23
C THR A 154 10.09 16.89 -2.04
N PRO A 155 9.05 17.14 -1.24
CA PRO A 155 8.63 18.51 -0.95
C PRO A 155 9.67 19.24 -0.10
N GLU A 156 9.72 20.55 -0.19
CA GLU A 156 10.54 21.40 0.69
C GLU A 156 10.01 21.35 2.12
N GLU A 157 8.69 21.44 2.28
CA GLU A 157 8.01 21.34 3.56
C GLU A 157 7.24 20.04 3.66
N TRP A 158 7.42 19.34 4.79
CA TRP A 158 6.77 18.08 5.05
C TRP A 158 5.58 18.24 5.98
N PRO A 159 4.46 17.57 5.70
CA PRO A 159 3.33 17.57 6.61
C PRO A 159 3.68 16.89 7.95
N LYS A 160 2.91 17.23 8.97
CA LYS A 160 3.05 16.61 10.31
C LYS A 160 2.88 15.10 10.22
N SER A 161 3.73 14.36 10.95
CA SER A 161 3.71 12.90 11.02
C SER A 161 3.65 12.45 12.48
N LEU A 162 2.92 11.37 12.74
CA LEU A 162 3.02 10.62 13.98
C LEU A 162 4.31 9.81 14.01
N ASN A 163 4.75 9.40 15.19
CA ASN A 163 5.80 8.39 15.33
C ASN A 163 5.19 6.98 15.19
N LEU A 164 5.95 6.02 14.72
CA LEU A 164 5.49 4.64 14.56
C LEU A 164 5.01 4.03 15.89
N VAL A 165 5.63 4.39 16.99
CA VAL A 165 5.27 3.92 18.34
C VAL A 165 3.87 4.36 18.76
N ASP A 166 3.40 5.51 18.29
CA ASP A 166 2.08 6.07 18.62
C ASP A 166 0.95 5.23 18.02
N LEU A 167 1.22 4.45 16.98
CA LEU A 167 0.25 3.54 16.35
C LEU A 167 -0.06 2.31 17.21
N SER A 168 0.76 2.02 18.22
CA SER A 168 0.58 0.88 19.14
C SER A 168 0.46 -0.49 18.43
N LEU A 169 1.07 -0.68 17.27
CA LEU A 169 0.97 -1.89 16.46
C LEU A 169 1.58 -3.14 17.14
N PHE A 170 2.50 -2.93 18.07
CA PHE A 170 3.17 -4.02 18.79
C PHE A 170 2.41 -4.53 20.00
N LYS A 171 1.34 -3.84 20.40
CA LYS A 171 0.53 -4.25 21.56
C LYS A 171 -0.24 -5.53 21.24
N GLY A 172 -0.41 -6.38 22.25
CA GLY A 172 -1.25 -7.58 22.18
C GLY A 172 -0.53 -8.88 21.78
N MET A 173 0.67 -8.84 21.22
CA MET A 173 1.46 -10.06 20.97
C MET A 173 2.12 -10.63 22.24
N ASN A 174 2.34 -9.82 23.26
CA ASN A 174 2.93 -10.22 24.55
C ASN A 174 4.20 -11.09 24.35
N ARG A 175 4.29 -12.24 25.06
CA ARG A 175 5.40 -13.20 24.92
C ARG A 175 5.54 -13.76 23.50
N GLY A 176 4.45 -13.81 22.74
CA GLY A 176 4.41 -14.35 21.38
C GLY A 176 5.31 -13.58 20.43
N ALA A 177 5.47 -12.27 20.60
CA ALA A 177 6.38 -11.46 19.80
C ALA A 177 7.82 -11.99 19.80
N LYS A 178 8.38 -12.25 21.01
CA LYS A 178 9.74 -12.79 21.18
C LYS A 178 9.92 -14.19 20.58
N ILE A 179 8.86 -14.99 20.56
CA ILE A 179 8.89 -16.34 19.97
C ILE A 179 8.89 -16.25 18.44
N VAL A 180 7.94 -15.50 17.89
CA VAL A 180 7.75 -15.39 16.43
C VAL A 180 8.91 -14.64 15.75
N GLU A 181 9.50 -13.67 16.42
CA GLU A 181 10.61 -12.87 15.89
C GLU A 181 11.80 -13.73 15.43
N ARG A 182 12.06 -14.85 16.11
CA ARG A 182 13.15 -15.80 15.76
C ARG A 182 12.92 -16.50 14.41
N PHE A 183 11.67 -16.61 13.97
CA PHE A 183 11.26 -17.30 12.75
C PHE A 183 10.77 -16.33 11.68
N THR A 184 10.88 -15.02 11.92
CA THR A 184 10.31 -14.01 11.03
C THR A 184 11.43 -13.23 10.37
N THR A 185 11.50 -13.32 9.05
CA THR A 185 12.35 -12.49 8.21
C THR A 185 11.51 -11.37 7.61
N ILE A 186 11.93 -10.12 7.79
CA ILE A 186 11.16 -8.94 7.39
C ILE A 186 11.99 -8.06 6.47
N GLY A 187 11.32 -7.50 5.48
CA GLY A 187 11.91 -6.59 4.50
C GLY A 187 12.13 -7.23 3.14
N GLU A 188 11.94 -6.43 2.11
CA GLU A 188 12.05 -6.84 0.70
C GLU A 188 13.42 -7.40 0.36
N LYS A 189 14.50 -6.73 0.76
CA LYS A 189 15.88 -7.19 0.53
C LYS A 189 16.15 -8.60 1.04
N LYS A 190 15.51 -8.98 2.15
CA LYS A 190 15.65 -10.33 2.72
C LYS A 190 14.69 -11.35 2.08
N ALA A 191 13.65 -10.89 1.41
CA ALA A 191 12.76 -11.77 0.65
C ALA A 191 13.31 -12.12 -0.73
N LEU A 192 14.24 -11.29 -1.25
CA LEU A 192 14.91 -11.49 -2.54
C LEU A 192 16.25 -12.25 -2.40
N ALA A 193 16.77 -12.42 -1.19
CA ALA A 193 17.98 -13.18 -0.89
C ALA A 193 17.72 -14.67 -0.68
#